data_215bef550895707ea2e201e159bb20b9
#
_entry.id   215bef550895707ea2e201e159bb20b9
#
_cell.length_a   1.000
_cell.length_b   1.000
_cell.length_c   1.000
_cell.angle_alpha   90.00
_cell.angle_beta   90.00
_cell.angle_gamma   90.00
#
_symmetry.space_group_name_H-M   'P 1'
#
loop_
_entity.id
_entity.type
_entity.pdbx_description
1 polymer ?
#
loop_
_entity_poly.entity_id
_entity_poly.type
_entity_poly.pdbx_seq_one_letter_code
_entity_poly.pdbx_strand_id
1 'polypeptide(L)'
;MKIQMINLHENFKLINKNLKKKFLKLFSSQKFILGDEVQKLENNLSKINKVKYTVGVSSGTDAIIVALLACNIKKNDEVIIPDMTWISTASSVLLLGAKPIIADVNLEDGTVNIDNIEKKITKKTKAIISVSLYGHMPNLSKLKSICNKKKIYLINDGAQSFGSKHNNKYCHEYTSISCTSFFPAKVLGSYGDAGACFTNNKTLYEKMKIIRAHGQSKKSYSTTLGLNARIDTIQACVLIEKIKFIKKEIRRRSEILKIYHSMLSTIKQINILQPDEKCRANGSSVVILINDKKRFQNYMSSKGVQTANLYDYTITQQPTFKKYQDREIKNSKLIAKNNVCLPIHPYMKNKEVAYVIKCIKRYFKITD
;
A
#
# COMPACT_ATOMS: atom_id res chain seq x y z
N MET A 1 3.53 -9.63 -28.97
CA MET A 1 3.28 -8.33 -28.31
C MET A 1 3.99 -8.38 -26.97
N LYS A 2 4.70 -7.31 -26.54
CA LYS A 2 5.37 -7.28 -25.23
C LYS A 2 4.52 -6.47 -24.25
N ILE A 3 3.99 -7.10 -23.21
CA ILE A 3 3.12 -6.48 -22.19
C ILE A 3 3.88 -6.41 -20.88
N GLN A 4 4.09 -5.20 -20.38
CA GLN A 4 4.82 -4.92 -19.13
C GLN A 4 3.85 -4.84 -17.93
N MET A 5 4.33 -5.22 -16.75
CA MET A 5 3.60 -5.03 -15.49
C MET A 5 3.38 -3.55 -15.16
N ILE A 6 4.37 -2.71 -15.46
CA ILE A 6 4.43 -1.29 -15.13
C ILE A 6 5.03 -0.54 -16.31
N ASN A 7 4.53 0.67 -16.58
CA ASN A 7 5.09 1.54 -17.60
C ASN A 7 5.32 2.96 -17.04
N LEU A 8 6.52 3.17 -16.49
CA LEU A 8 6.92 4.47 -15.93
C LEU A 8 7.26 5.51 -17.01
N HIS A 9 7.65 5.04 -18.21
CA HIS A 9 8.09 5.92 -19.28
C HIS A 9 6.95 6.81 -19.82
N GLU A 10 5.76 6.27 -19.98
CA GLU A 10 4.60 7.06 -20.44
C GLU A 10 4.22 8.16 -19.45
N ASN A 11 4.31 7.88 -18.15
CA ASN A 11 4.10 8.92 -17.14
C ASN A 11 5.16 10.02 -17.21
N PHE A 12 6.44 9.65 -17.40
CA PHE A 12 7.52 10.62 -17.56
C PHE A 12 7.28 11.57 -18.75
N LYS A 13 6.83 11.06 -19.90
CA LYS A 13 6.51 11.89 -21.06
C LYS A 13 5.52 13.01 -20.75
N LEU A 14 4.53 12.73 -19.87
CA LEU A 14 3.49 13.70 -19.52
C LEU A 14 4.01 14.85 -18.64
N ILE A 15 5.00 14.60 -17.80
CA ILE A 15 5.43 15.55 -16.76
C ILE A 15 6.82 16.17 -17.01
N ASN A 16 7.62 15.64 -17.92
CA ASN A 16 9.05 15.96 -18.08
C ASN A 16 9.34 17.46 -18.23
N LYS A 17 8.55 18.17 -19.06
CA LYS A 17 8.75 19.61 -19.33
C LYS A 17 8.60 20.45 -18.05
N ASN A 18 7.55 20.21 -17.28
CA ASN A 18 7.27 20.94 -16.03
C ASN A 18 8.22 20.50 -14.91
N LEU A 19 8.57 19.22 -14.88
CA LEU A 19 9.49 18.68 -13.90
C LEU A 19 10.90 19.26 -14.06
N LYS A 20 11.42 19.35 -15.30
CA LYS A 20 12.70 20.02 -15.58
C LYS A 20 12.74 21.44 -15.07
N LYS A 21 11.69 22.25 -15.31
CA LYS A 21 11.60 23.62 -14.79
C LYS A 21 11.64 23.67 -13.27
N LYS A 22 10.94 22.74 -12.59
CA LYS A 22 10.92 22.66 -11.12
C LYS A 22 12.29 22.29 -10.55
N PHE A 23 12.99 21.34 -11.19
CA PHE A 23 14.32 20.93 -10.76
C PHE A 23 15.33 22.07 -10.91
N LEU A 24 15.31 22.79 -12.02
CA LEU A 24 16.18 23.97 -12.18
C LEU A 24 15.93 25.01 -11.09
N LYS A 25 14.65 25.30 -10.78
CA LYS A 25 14.30 26.20 -9.66
C LYS A 25 14.79 25.67 -8.32
N LEU A 26 14.61 24.37 -8.07
CA LEU A 26 15.08 23.74 -6.83
C LEU A 26 16.60 23.82 -6.69
N PHE A 27 17.33 23.52 -7.75
CA PHE A 27 18.80 23.60 -7.77
C PHE A 27 19.31 25.04 -7.53
N SER A 28 18.64 26.03 -8.11
CA SER A 28 18.99 27.44 -7.84
C SER A 28 18.67 27.86 -6.39
N SER A 29 17.61 27.33 -5.78
CA SER A 29 17.23 27.68 -4.40
C SER A 29 17.98 26.90 -3.34
N GLN A 30 18.52 25.73 -3.68
CA GLN A 30 19.23 24.77 -2.80
C GLN A 30 18.39 24.31 -1.57
N LYS A 31 17.06 24.45 -1.59
CA LYS A 31 16.16 24.02 -0.51
C LYS A 31 15.79 22.54 -0.63
N PHE A 32 16.77 21.65 -0.54
CA PHE A 32 16.60 20.22 -0.80
C PHE A 32 15.84 19.46 0.30
N ILE A 33 15.84 19.96 1.54
CA ILE A 33 15.18 19.33 2.69
C ILE A 33 14.09 20.23 3.24
N LEU A 34 12.87 19.69 3.36
CA LEU A 34 11.68 20.40 3.87
C LEU A 34 11.43 21.76 3.17
N GLY A 35 11.75 21.82 1.87
CA GLY A 35 11.46 23.01 1.06
C GLY A 35 9.96 23.27 0.86
N ASP A 36 9.65 24.41 0.24
CA ASP A 36 8.26 24.86 0.02
C ASP A 36 7.42 23.85 -0.76
N GLU A 37 8.07 23.05 -1.62
CA GLU A 37 7.43 21.99 -2.39
C GLU A 37 6.93 20.84 -1.49
N VAL A 38 7.58 20.56 -0.37
CA VAL A 38 7.11 19.55 0.59
C VAL A 38 5.79 19.98 1.19
N GLN A 39 5.69 21.22 1.67
CA GLN A 39 4.43 21.76 2.21
C GLN A 39 3.33 21.79 1.13
N LYS A 40 3.70 22.18 -0.10
CA LYS A 40 2.77 22.18 -1.24
C LYS A 40 2.26 20.77 -1.56
N LEU A 41 3.14 19.77 -1.52
CA LEU A 41 2.77 18.36 -1.69
C LEU A 41 1.79 17.92 -0.60
N GLU A 42 2.12 18.16 0.67
CA GLU A 42 1.28 17.81 1.81
C GLU A 42 -0.12 18.42 1.71
N ASN A 43 -0.22 19.70 1.32
CA ASN A 43 -1.50 20.37 1.07
C ASN A 43 -2.29 19.74 -0.08
N ASN A 44 -1.63 19.38 -1.19
CA ASN A 44 -2.26 18.75 -2.33
C ASN A 44 -2.76 17.34 -1.97
N LEU A 45 -1.98 16.57 -1.25
CA LEU A 45 -2.36 15.25 -0.75
C LEU A 45 -3.55 15.33 0.21
N SER A 46 -3.55 16.32 1.11
CA SER A 46 -4.67 16.58 2.02
C SER A 46 -5.97 16.88 1.27
N LYS A 47 -5.92 17.74 0.24
CA LYS A 47 -7.08 18.08 -0.61
C LYS A 47 -7.64 16.86 -1.36
N ILE A 48 -6.76 16.08 -2.00
CA ILE A 48 -7.19 14.92 -2.81
C ILE A 48 -7.80 13.84 -1.96
N ASN A 49 -7.20 13.57 -0.79
CA ASN A 49 -7.67 12.53 0.13
C ASN A 49 -8.76 13.03 1.09
N LYS A 50 -9.12 14.33 1.08
CA LYS A 50 -10.09 14.92 2.00
C LYS A 50 -9.72 14.67 3.49
N VAL A 51 -8.44 14.82 3.82
CA VAL A 51 -7.89 14.65 5.17
C VAL A 51 -7.39 16.00 5.70
N LYS A 52 -7.48 16.22 7.02
CA LYS A 52 -7.06 17.48 7.61
C LYS A 52 -5.55 17.68 7.56
N TYR A 53 -4.79 16.60 7.81
CA TYR A 53 -3.34 16.68 7.99
C TYR A 53 -2.62 15.58 7.23
N THR A 54 -1.55 15.96 6.55
CA THR A 54 -0.61 15.08 5.86
C THR A 54 0.81 15.38 6.32
N VAL A 55 1.60 14.34 6.53
CA VAL A 55 3.04 14.43 6.84
C VAL A 55 3.80 13.62 5.81
N GLY A 56 4.57 14.28 4.94
CA GLY A 56 5.45 13.62 3.98
C GLY A 56 6.67 13.02 4.68
N VAL A 57 7.01 11.77 4.32
CA VAL A 57 8.11 11.01 4.91
C VAL A 57 8.96 10.33 3.84
N SER A 58 10.16 9.84 4.22
CA SER A 58 11.16 9.28 3.32
C SER A 58 10.75 7.97 2.64
N SER A 59 9.87 7.18 3.24
CA SER A 59 9.42 5.91 2.66
C SER A 59 8.09 5.45 3.27
N GLY A 60 7.48 4.41 2.67
CA GLY A 60 6.33 3.73 3.29
C GLY A 60 6.68 3.04 4.60
N THR A 61 7.90 2.54 4.74
CA THR A 61 8.42 1.93 5.99
C THR A 61 8.49 2.98 7.09
N ASP A 62 9.08 4.13 6.81
CA ASP A 62 9.16 5.24 7.77
C ASP A 62 7.78 5.80 8.12
N ALA A 63 6.83 5.77 7.17
CA ALA A 63 5.45 6.14 7.47
C ALA A 63 4.85 5.25 8.59
N ILE A 64 5.08 3.94 8.54
CA ILE A 64 4.60 2.99 9.56
C ILE A 64 5.34 3.23 10.89
N ILE A 65 6.67 3.39 10.88
CA ILE A 65 7.46 3.64 12.09
C ILE A 65 7.03 4.96 12.75
N VAL A 66 6.90 6.03 11.97
CA VAL A 66 6.43 7.34 12.46
C VAL A 66 5.02 7.25 13.04
N ALA A 67 4.12 6.49 12.41
CA ALA A 67 2.77 6.26 12.91
C ALA A 67 2.76 5.50 14.25
N LEU A 68 3.55 4.44 14.37
CA LEU A 68 3.67 3.66 15.61
C LEU A 68 4.25 4.50 16.76
N LEU A 69 5.31 5.27 16.49
CA LEU A 69 5.91 6.20 17.48
C LEU A 69 4.91 7.29 17.89
N ALA A 70 4.16 7.87 16.94
CA ALA A 70 3.14 8.88 17.24
C ALA A 70 2.00 8.32 18.11
N CYS A 71 1.65 7.05 17.90
CA CYS A 71 0.71 6.30 18.74
C CYS A 71 1.33 5.82 20.07
N ASN A 72 2.57 6.20 20.35
CA ASN A 72 3.29 5.88 21.59
C ASN A 72 3.45 4.36 21.83
N ILE A 73 3.62 3.59 20.75
CA ILE A 73 3.94 2.15 20.83
C ILE A 73 5.34 1.98 21.39
N LYS A 74 5.47 1.11 22.38
CA LYS A 74 6.69 0.88 23.16
C LYS A 74 7.12 -0.58 23.16
N LYS A 75 8.29 -0.84 23.70
CA LYS A 75 8.81 -2.20 23.95
C LYS A 75 7.77 -3.02 24.71
N ASN A 76 7.56 -4.26 24.29
CA ASN A 76 6.60 -5.24 24.80
C ASN A 76 5.12 -4.96 24.55
N ASP A 77 4.73 -3.83 23.94
CA ASP A 77 3.37 -3.65 23.46
C ASP A 77 3.08 -4.65 22.34
N GLU A 78 1.83 -5.12 22.25
CA GLU A 78 1.39 -6.00 21.17
C GLU A 78 0.74 -5.19 20.05
N VAL A 79 1.16 -5.48 18.81
CA VAL A 79 0.58 -4.89 17.59
C VAL A 79 0.11 -6.02 16.68
N ILE A 80 -1.19 -6.08 16.41
CA ILE A 80 -1.74 -7.10 15.52
C ILE A 80 -1.52 -6.66 14.07
N ILE A 81 -1.01 -7.58 13.23
CA ILE A 81 -0.74 -7.35 11.81
C ILE A 81 -1.19 -8.56 10.97
N PRO A 82 -1.52 -8.41 9.68
CA PRO A 82 -1.80 -9.56 8.80
C PRO A 82 -0.50 -10.31 8.46
N ASP A 83 -0.62 -11.62 8.23
CA ASP A 83 0.49 -12.46 7.77
C ASP A 83 0.83 -12.21 6.28
N MET A 84 -0.15 -11.84 5.45
CA MET A 84 0.08 -11.51 4.05
C MET A 84 0.25 -10.01 3.87
N THR A 85 1.51 -9.57 3.92
CA THR A 85 1.90 -8.17 3.73
C THR A 85 3.38 -8.07 3.33
N TRP A 86 3.82 -6.85 2.99
CA TRP A 86 5.24 -6.56 2.84
C TRP A 86 5.94 -6.57 4.19
N ILE A 87 7.20 -7.03 4.20
CA ILE A 87 7.99 -7.22 5.41
C ILE A 87 8.05 -5.97 6.31
N SER A 88 7.99 -4.76 5.73
CA SER A 88 8.06 -3.50 6.50
C SER A 88 6.96 -3.36 7.54
N THR A 89 5.75 -3.88 7.29
CA THR A 89 4.65 -3.85 8.26
C THR A 89 5.04 -4.54 9.56
N ALA A 90 5.70 -5.69 9.44
CA ALA A 90 6.14 -6.49 10.60
C ALA A 90 7.46 -5.98 11.21
N SER A 91 8.45 -5.65 10.36
CA SER A 91 9.75 -5.18 10.84
C SER A 91 9.66 -3.85 11.57
N SER A 92 8.77 -2.95 11.16
CA SER A 92 8.53 -1.68 11.87
C SER A 92 8.08 -1.90 13.32
N VAL A 93 7.28 -2.93 13.59
CA VAL A 93 6.86 -3.30 14.96
C VAL A 93 8.07 -3.80 15.77
N LEU A 94 8.88 -4.69 15.18
CA LEU A 94 10.06 -5.24 15.86
C LEU A 94 11.13 -4.19 16.16
N LEU A 95 11.35 -3.24 15.25
CA LEU A 95 12.33 -2.17 15.43
C LEU A 95 12.03 -1.29 16.66
N LEU A 96 10.77 -1.18 17.07
CA LEU A 96 10.37 -0.48 18.29
C LEU A 96 10.45 -1.37 19.55
N GLY A 97 10.87 -2.63 19.42
CA GLY A 97 10.85 -3.60 20.51
C GLY A 97 9.44 -4.08 20.87
N ALA A 98 8.44 -3.73 20.08
CA ALA A 98 7.07 -4.22 20.24
C ALA A 98 6.93 -5.65 19.68
N LYS A 99 5.88 -6.34 20.07
CA LYS A 99 5.61 -7.73 19.67
C LYS A 99 4.56 -7.78 18.57
N PRO A 100 4.91 -8.23 17.35
CA PRO A 100 3.90 -8.46 16.33
C PRO A 100 3.06 -9.70 16.69
N ILE A 101 1.75 -9.55 16.65
CA ILE A 101 0.77 -10.63 16.76
C ILE A 101 0.20 -10.85 15.38
N ILE A 102 0.43 -12.03 14.80
CA ILE A 102 0.13 -12.30 13.41
C ILE A 102 -1.31 -12.82 13.28
N ALA A 103 -2.10 -12.20 12.40
CA ALA A 103 -3.44 -12.63 12.04
C ALA A 103 -3.50 -13.15 10.61
N ASP A 104 -4.35 -14.14 10.34
CA ASP A 104 -4.57 -14.65 8.98
C ASP A 104 -5.39 -13.65 8.15
N VAL A 105 -5.52 -13.90 6.86
CA VAL A 105 -6.25 -13.08 5.90
C VAL A 105 -7.48 -13.83 5.37
N ASN A 106 -8.39 -13.12 4.73
CA ASN A 106 -9.49 -13.71 3.97
C ASN A 106 -8.95 -14.23 2.63
N LEU A 107 -9.44 -15.39 2.22
CA LEU A 107 -9.01 -16.01 0.96
C LEU A 107 -9.58 -15.30 -0.27
N GLU A 108 -10.71 -14.63 -0.10
CA GLU A 108 -11.48 -13.98 -1.16
C GLU A 108 -10.81 -12.69 -1.65
N ASP A 109 -10.22 -11.91 -0.74
CA ASP A 109 -9.70 -10.58 -1.04
C ASP A 109 -8.24 -10.34 -0.61
N GLY A 110 -7.67 -11.26 0.19
CA GLY A 110 -6.32 -11.15 0.74
C GLY A 110 -6.18 -10.11 1.85
N THR A 111 -7.27 -9.50 2.32
CA THR A 111 -7.22 -8.56 3.45
C THR A 111 -7.30 -9.29 4.79
N VAL A 112 -6.94 -8.62 5.88
CA VAL A 112 -6.89 -9.23 7.20
C VAL A 112 -8.26 -9.79 7.63
N ASN A 113 -8.29 -10.99 8.18
CA ASN A 113 -9.47 -11.63 8.74
C ASN A 113 -9.80 -11.01 10.10
N ILE A 114 -10.96 -10.33 10.18
CA ILE A 114 -11.34 -9.56 11.38
C ILE A 114 -11.67 -10.46 12.56
N ASP A 115 -12.28 -11.62 12.34
CA ASP A 115 -12.64 -12.55 13.40
C ASP A 115 -11.37 -13.19 14.01
N ASN A 116 -10.33 -13.40 13.18
CA ASN A 116 -9.02 -13.82 13.66
C ASN A 116 -8.33 -12.70 14.46
N ILE A 117 -8.48 -11.41 14.07
CA ILE A 117 -8.01 -10.27 14.87
C ILE A 117 -8.67 -10.26 16.25
N GLU A 118 -10.02 -10.35 16.32
CA GLU A 118 -10.76 -10.25 17.59
C GLU A 118 -10.31 -11.28 18.60
N LYS A 119 -10.06 -12.53 18.17
CA LYS A 119 -9.54 -13.61 19.00
C LYS A 119 -8.14 -13.35 19.56
N LYS A 120 -7.34 -12.53 18.88
CA LYS A 120 -5.93 -12.24 19.23
C LYS A 120 -5.75 -10.96 20.06
N ILE A 121 -6.82 -10.20 20.33
CA ILE A 121 -6.74 -8.99 21.16
C ILE A 121 -6.54 -9.39 22.63
N THR A 122 -5.50 -8.85 23.25
CA THR A 122 -5.18 -9.00 24.68
C THR A 122 -5.17 -7.64 25.39
N LYS A 123 -4.95 -7.64 26.72
CA LYS A 123 -4.74 -6.40 27.49
C LYS A 123 -3.46 -5.64 27.08
N LYS A 124 -2.49 -6.32 26.43
CA LYS A 124 -1.24 -5.74 25.93
C LYS A 124 -1.36 -5.18 24.51
N THR A 125 -2.44 -5.48 23.80
CA THR A 125 -2.67 -4.96 22.45
C THR A 125 -2.86 -3.45 22.49
N LYS A 126 -2.03 -2.70 21.75
CA LYS A 126 -2.06 -1.23 21.67
C LYS A 126 -2.45 -0.72 20.29
N ALA A 127 -2.18 -1.50 19.26
CA ALA A 127 -2.56 -1.14 17.88
C ALA A 127 -2.90 -2.36 17.04
N ILE A 128 -3.69 -2.12 15.99
CA ILE A 128 -3.88 -3.01 14.86
C ILE A 128 -3.36 -2.27 13.63
N ILE A 129 -2.48 -2.90 12.86
CA ILE A 129 -2.13 -2.43 11.52
C ILE A 129 -2.95 -3.24 10.52
N SER A 130 -3.98 -2.64 9.94
CA SER A 130 -4.66 -3.21 8.79
C SER A 130 -3.89 -2.89 7.52
N VAL A 131 -3.78 -3.84 6.60
CA VAL A 131 -3.12 -3.62 5.32
C VAL A 131 -4.15 -3.63 4.20
N SER A 132 -4.15 -2.58 3.40
CA SER A 132 -5.00 -2.50 2.20
C SER A 132 -4.23 -3.07 1.00
N LEU A 133 -3.97 -4.39 1.05
CA LEU A 133 -3.18 -5.12 0.07
C LEU A 133 -3.91 -5.15 -1.29
N TYR A 134 -3.16 -5.13 -2.39
CA TYR A 134 -3.68 -5.14 -3.79
C TYR A 134 -4.57 -3.94 -4.15
N GLY A 135 -4.71 -2.96 -3.24
CA GLY A 135 -5.70 -1.88 -3.35
C GLY A 135 -7.07 -2.24 -2.76
N HIS A 136 -7.22 -3.45 -2.22
CA HIS A 136 -8.40 -3.91 -1.50
C HIS A 136 -8.38 -3.38 -0.07
N MET A 137 -9.44 -2.73 0.35
CA MET A 137 -9.58 -2.23 1.71
C MET A 137 -10.36 -3.24 2.55
N PRO A 138 -9.84 -3.66 3.72
CA PRO A 138 -10.62 -4.49 4.64
C PRO A 138 -11.84 -3.71 5.15
N ASN A 139 -12.76 -4.38 5.84
CA ASN A 139 -13.88 -3.71 6.47
C ASN A 139 -13.42 -2.80 7.62
N LEU A 140 -12.92 -1.60 7.26
CA LEU A 140 -12.37 -0.62 8.20
C LEU A 140 -13.42 -0.09 9.17
N SER A 141 -14.72 -0.12 8.83
CA SER A 141 -15.77 0.29 9.76
C SER A 141 -15.91 -0.69 10.92
N LYS A 142 -15.88 -2.00 10.65
CA LYS A 142 -15.89 -3.05 11.69
C LYS A 142 -14.62 -2.96 12.56
N LEU A 143 -13.44 -2.84 11.93
CA LEU A 143 -12.16 -2.67 12.64
C LEU A 143 -12.16 -1.41 13.52
N LYS A 144 -12.67 -0.29 13.04
CA LYS A 144 -12.80 0.95 13.83
C LYS A 144 -13.66 0.76 15.05
N SER A 145 -14.80 0.08 14.91
CA SER A 145 -15.71 -0.22 16.02
C SER A 145 -15.00 -1.04 17.10
N ILE A 146 -14.30 -2.11 16.71
CA ILE A 146 -13.51 -2.96 17.62
C ILE A 146 -12.43 -2.14 18.34
N CYS A 147 -11.65 -1.34 17.59
CA CYS A 147 -10.58 -0.53 18.14
C CYS A 147 -11.11 0.52 19.14
N ASN A 148 -12.22 1.17 18.83
CA ASN A 148 -12.87 2.12 19.75
C ASN A 148 -13.33 1.45 21.05
N LYS A 149 -14.01 0.30 20.96
CA LYS A 149 -14.46 -0.48 22.13
C LYS A 149 -13.30 -0.93 23.01
N LYS A 150 -12.18 -1.29 22.40
CA LYS A 150 -10.99 -1.77 23.12
C LYS A 150 -9.99 -0.66 23.47
N LYS A 151 -10.22 0.59 23.03
CA LYS A 151 -9.34 1.75 23.23
C LYS A 151 -7.92 1.54 22.68
N ILE A 152 -7.81 0.91 21.51
CA ILE A 152 -6.57 0.63 20.80
C ILE A 152 -6.50 1.43 19.49
N TYR A 153 -5.30 1.71 18.98
CA TYR A 153 -5.11 2.44 17.74
C TYR A 153 -5.38 1.54 16.51
N LEU A 154 -6.08 2.10 15.52
CA LEU A 154 -6.17 1.50 14.20
C LEU A 154 -5.26 2.28 13.24
N ILE A 155 -4.22 1.64 12.75
CA ILE A 155 -3.31 2.16 11.71
C ILE A 155 -3.60 1.42 10.42
N ASN A 156 -3.62 2.11 9.29
CA ASN A 156 -3.73 1.46 7.98
C ASN A 156 -2.41 1.59 7.22
N ASP A 157 -1.84 0.46 6.83
CA ASP A 157 -0.83 0.40 5.78
C ASP A 157 -1.52 0.43 4.42
N GLY A 158 -1.63 1.62 3.88
CA GLY A 158 -2.25 1.91 2.59
C GLY A 158 -1.25 2.02 1.44
N ALA A 159 -0.06 1.41 1.57
CA ALA A 159 0.99 1.49 0.55
C ALA A 159 0.57 1.02 -0.85
N GLN A 160 -0.52 0.28 -0.98
CA GLN A 160 -1.08 -0.17 -2.26
C GLN A 160 -2.47 0.40 -2.57
N SER A 161 -3.07 1.19 -1.66
CA SER A 161 -4.47 1.60 -1.77
C SER A 161 -4.69 3.10 -1.94
N PHE A 162 -3.67 3.86 -2.39
CA PHE A 162 -3.83 5.30 -2.63
C PHE A 162 -5.02 5.57 -3.56
N GLY A 163 -6.03 6.28 -3.06
CA GLY A 163 -7.26 6.58 -3.79
C GLY A 163 -8.36 5.51 -3.74
N SER A 164 -8.11 4.32 -3.16
CA SER A 164 -9.17 3.35 -2.84
C SER A 164 -10.13 3.90 -1.78
N LYS A 165 -11.37 3.39 -1.81
CA LYS A 165 -12.42 3.77 -0.85
C LYS A 165 -13.20 2.55 -0.38
N HIS A 166 -13.66 2.59 0.86
CA HIS A 166 -14.63 1.64 1.41
C HIS A 166 -15.87 2.43 1.87
N ASN A 167 -17.08 2.04 1.46
CA ASN A 167 -18.29 2.83 1.66
C ASN A 167 -18.14 4.30 1.24
N ASN A 168 -17.50 4.57 0.11
CA ASN A 168 -17.17 5.91 -0.42
C ASN A 168 -16.22 6.75 0.45
N LYS A 169 -15.65 6.22 1.53
CA LYS A 169 -14.71 6.89 2.43
C LYS A 169 -13.29 6.39 2.21
N TYR A 170 -12.33 7.28 2.41
CA TYR A 170 -10.91 6.92 2.41
C TYR A 170 -10.50 6.25 3.73
N CYS A 171 -9.37 5.54 3.75
CA CYS A 171 -8.90 4.81 4.93
C CYS A 171 -8.71 5.69 6.18
N HIS A 172 -8.17 6.90 6.03
CA HIS A 172 -7.96 7.85 7.15
C HIS A 172 -9.26 8.39 7.80
N GLU A 173 -10.44 8.13 7.21
CA GLU A 173 -11.72 8.43 7.85
C GLU A 173 -12.13 7.36 8.87
N TYR A 174 -11.48 6.21 8.83
CA TYR A 174 -11.69 5.11 9.75
C TYR A 174 -10.56 4.95 10.76
N THR A 175 -9.35 5.34 10.42
CA THR A 175 -8.13 5.02 11.15
C THR A 175 -7.59 6.21 11.94
N SER A 176 -6.78 5.93 12.95
CA SER A 176 -6.05 6.96 13.69
C SER A 176 -4.99 7.62 12.80
N ILE A 177 -4.26 6.78 12.06
CA ILE A 177 -3.27 7.19 11.05
C ILE A 177 -3.37 6.22 9.88
N SER A 178 -3.28 6.74 8.66
CA SER A 178 -3.11 5.95 7.46
C SER A 178 -1.76 6.27 6.83
N CYS A 179 -0.99 5.23 6.49
CA CYS A 179 0.32 5.33 5.87
C CYS A 179 0.21 5.04 4.38
N THR A 180 1.07 5.63 3.56
CA THR A 180 1.20 5.28 2.15
C THR A 180 2.65 5.29 1.71
N SER A 181 2.94 4.60 0.63
CA SER A 181 4.23 4.57 -0.06
C SER A 181 4.10 5.23 -1.42
N PHE A 182 5.11 5.99 -1.78
CA PHE A 182 5.29 6.54 -3.12
C PHE A 182 6.50 5.92 -3.84
N PHE A 183 6.88 4.68 -3.49
CA PHE A 183 7.86 3.91 -4.27
C PHE A 183 7.49 3.97 -5.76
N PRO A 184 8.46 4.02 -6.71
CA PRO A 184 8.19 4.30 -8.12
C PRO A 184 7.09 3.46 -8.78
N ALA A 185 6.95 2.20 -8.37
CA ALA A 185 5.95 1.27 -8.91
C ALA A 185 4.52 1.45 -8.34
N LYS A 186 4.33 2.30 -7.34
CA LYS A 186 3.01 2.55 -6.72
C LYS A 186 2.09 3.34 -7.65
N VAL A 187 0.78 3.29 -7.37
CA VAL A 187 -0.24 4.01 -8.17
C VAL A 187 0.07 5.51 -8.26
N LEU A 188 0.53 6.12 -7.17
CA LEU A 188 1.21 7.41 -7.17
C LEU A 188 2.65 7.18 -6.74
N GLY A 189 3.59 7.05 -7.67
CA GLY A 189 5.01 6.78 -7.40
C GLY A 189 5.91 7.97 -7.68
N SER A 190 6.89 8.22 -6.80
CA SER A 190 7.99 9.17 -6.99
C SER A 190 9.08 8.62 -7.92
N TYR A 191 10.23 9.27 -8.01
CA TYR A 191 11.43 8.79 -8.72
C TYR A 191 12.54 8.38 -7.74
N GLY A 192 12.15 7.77 -6.66
CA GLY A 192 12.92 7.25 -5.55
C GLY A 192 11.99 6.91 -4.41
N ASP A 193 12.51 6.71 -3.20
CA ASP A 193 11.68 6.44 -2.05
C ASP A 193 10.98 7.71 -1.57
N ALA A 194 9.72 7.54 -1.17
CA ALA A 194 8.90 8.54 -0.50
C ALA A 194 7.65 7.87 0.11
N GLY A 195 7.03 8.55 1.06
CA GLY A 195 5.78 8.12 1.67
C GLY A 195 5.04 9.28 2.33
N ALA A 196 3.90 8.99 2.92
CA ALA A 196 3.16 9.97 3.73
C ALA A 196 2.29 9.29 4.78
N CYS A 197 2.04 10.02 5.86
CA CYS A 197 1.04 9.72 6.87
C CYS A 197 -0.14 10.70 6.75
N PHE A 198 -1.36 10.18 6.94
CA PHE A 198 -2.61 10.94 6.90
C PHE A 198 -3.34 10.79 8.24
N THR A 199 -3.84 11.88 8.79
CA THR A 199 -4.65 11.84 10.01
C THR A 199 -5.63 13.02 10.07
N ASN A 200 -6.73 12.84 10.79
CA ASN A 200 -7.65 13.94 11.14
C ASN A 200 -7.41 14.45 12.58
N ASN A 201 -6.47 13.85 13.31
CA ASN A 201 -6.13 14.19 14.69
C ASN A 201 -4.92 15.15 14.72
N LYS A 202 -5.13 16.36 15.25
CA LYS A 202 -4.08 17.40 15.33
C LYS A 202 -2.90 16.97 16.22
N THR A 203 -3.17 16.30 17.33
CA THR A 203 -2.11 15.84 18.25
C THR A 203 -1.20 14.82 17.59
N LEU A 204 -1.76 13.84 16.86
CA LEU A 204 -0.97 12.85 16.11
C LEU A 204 -0.18 13.52 14.98
N TYR A 205 -0.77 14.49 14.28
CA TYR A 205 -0.09 15.26 13.25
C TYR A 205 1.16 15.97 13.77
N GLU A 206 1.04 16.74 14.87
CA GLU A 206 2.18 17.45 15.44
C GLU A 206 3.26 16.49 15.93
N LYS A 207 2.89 15.38 16.58
CA LYS A 207 3.85 14.33 16.94
C LYS A 207 4.59 13.78 15.73
N MET A 208 3.89 13.42 14.65
CA MET A 208 4.51 12.88 13.44
C MET A 208 5.48 13.86 12.79
N LYS A 209 5.17 15.18 12.77
CA LYS A 209 6.10 16.21 12.28
C LYS A 209 7.40 16.26 13.06
N ILE A 210 7.31 16.18 14.37
CA ILE A 210 8.48 16.19 15.27
C ILE A 210 9.28 14.90 15.07
N ILE A 211 8.63 13.73 15.07
CA ILE A 211 9.25 12.42 14.95
C ILE A 211 10.02 12.29 13.64
N ARG A 212 9.46 12.71 12.49
CA ARG A 212 10.12 12.63 11.18
C ARG A 212 11.40 13.47 11.06
N ALA A 213 11.60 14.42 11.98
CA ALA A 213 12.70 15.36 11.99
C ALA A 213 13.52 15.25 13.31
N HIS A 214 14.02 14.03 13.57
CA HIS A 214 14.90 13.72 14.72
C HIS A 214 14.26 13.94 16.11
N GLY A 215 12.93 14.01 16.21
CA GLY A 215 12.24 14.31 17.46
C GLY A 215 12.39 15.77 17.93
N GLN A 216 12.83 16.67 17.04
CA GLN A 216 13.13 18.05 17.37
C GLN A 216 11.88 18.93 17.35
N SER A 217 11.55 19.54 18.49
CA SER A 217 10.53 20.59 18.59
C SER A 217 11.07 21.99 18.27
N LYS A 218 12.38 22.19 18.44
CA LYS A 218 13.16 23.39 18.06
C LYS A 218 14.49 22.92 17.47
N LYS A 219 15.17 23.81 16.74
CA LYS A 219 16.51 23.55 16.22
C LYS A 219 17.44 23.04 17.35
N SER A 220 18.06 21.89 17.13
CA SER A 220 19.00 21.23 18.08
C SER A 220 18.39 20.84 19.45
N TYR A 221 17.04 20.82 19.59
CA TYR A 221 16.36 20.45 20.83
C TYR A 221 15.34 19.34 20.59
N SER A 222 15.71 18.12 20.92
CA SER A 222 14.86 16.93 20.77
C SER A 222 14.03 16.70 22.03
N THR A 223 12.72 16.59 21.88
CA THR A 223 11.76 16.33 22.97
C THR A 223 11.25 14.91 22.99
N THR A 224 11.54 14.13 21.94
CA THR A 224 11.17 12.71 21.84
C THR A 224 12.14 11.99 20.92
N LEU A 225 12.09 10.65 20.93
CA LEU A 225 12.77 9.86 19.90
C LEU A 225 12.21 10.19 18.53
N GLY A 226 13.09 10.35 17.56
CA GLY A 226 12.71 10.61 16.19
C GLY A 226 13.69 10.00 15.19
N LEU A 227 13.37 10.19 13.92
CA LEU A 227 14.08 9.62 12.78
C LEU A 227 14.50 10.73 11.82
N ASN A 228 15.46 10.43 10.96
CA ASN A 228 15.66 11.16 9.73
C ASN A 228 14.71 10.58 8.67
N ALA A 229 13.42 10.88 8.80
CA ALA A 229 12.37 10.33 7.96
C ALA A 229 11.68 11.41 7.10
N ARG A 230 12.41 12.43 6.69
CA ARG A 230 11.89 13.53 5.86
C ARG A 230 11.81 13.12 4.41
N ILE A 231 10.74 13.51 3.72
CA ILE A 231 10.68 13.41 2.27
C ILE A 231 11.61 14.46 1.64
N ASP A 232 12.40 14.06 0.65
CA ASP A 232 13.23 14.98 -0.10
C ASP A 232 12.39 15.91 -0.99
N THR A 233 12.80 17.17 -1.10
CA THR A 233 12.10 18.16 -1.93
C THR A 233 12.08 17.76 -3.40
N ILE A 234 13.10 17.05 -3.89
CA ILE A 234 13.14 16.46 -5.24
C ILE A 234 11.94 15.54 -5.47
N GLN A 235 11.67 14.61 -4.54
CA GLN A 235 10.54 13.69 -4.66
C GLN A 235 9.20 14.42 -4.56
N ALA A 236 9.12 15.45 -3.73
CA ALA A 236 7.95 16.32 -3.66
C ALA A 236 7.65 17.00 -5.00
N CYS A 237 8.67 17.49 -5.72
CA CYS A 237 8.52 18.06 -7.06
C CYS A 237 7.91 17.05 -8.04
N VAL A 238 8.40 15.81 -8.04
CA VAL A 238 7.88 14.73 -8.90
C VAL A 238 6.40 14.45 -8.59
N LEU A 239 6.08 14.24 -7.31
CA LEU A 239 4.74 13.90 -6.87
C LEU A 239 3.73 15.03 -7.16
N ILE A 240 4.11 16.29 -7.01
CA ILE A 240 3.25 17.45 -7.35
C ILE A 240 2.85 17.42 -8.84
N GLU A 241 3.75 17.02 -9.72
CA GLU A 241 3.40 16.91 -11.16
C GLU A 241 2.53 15.69 -11.44
N LYS A 242 2.83 14.54 -10.85
CA LYS A 242 2.07 13.29 -11.05
C LYS A 242 0.66 13.34 -10.48
N ILE A 243 0.45 14.00 -9.36
CA ILE A 243 -0.87 14.18 -8.74
C ILE A 243 -1.90 14.78 -9.70
N LYS A 244 -1.49 15.60 -10.65
CA LYS A 244 -2.40 16.22 -11.65
C LYS A 244 -3.13 15.16 -12.49
N PHE A 245 -2.55 14.00 -12.70
CA PHE A 245 -3.07 12.92 -13.53
C PHE A 245 -3.72 11.78 -12.74
N ILE A 246 -3.53 11.73 -11.42
CA ILE A 246 -3.84 10.57 -10.59
C ILE A 246 -5.30 10.11 -10.67
N LYS A 247 -6.26 11.04 -10.74
CA LYS A 247 -7.69 10.69 -10.86
C LYS A 247 -7.98 9.94 -12.15
N LYS A 248 -7.41 10.39 -13.27
CA LYS A 248 -7.54 9.75 -14.60
C LYS A 248 -6.87 8.37 -14.60
N GLU A 249 -5.70 8.27 -14.00
CA GLU A 249 -4.94 7.01 -13.91
C GLU A 249 -5.66 5.96 -13.04
N ILE A 250 -6.19 6.34 -11.89
CA ILE A 250 -6.98 5.44 -11.03
C ILE A 250 -8.26 4.99 -11.76
N ARG A 251 -8.96 5.91 -12.43
CA ARG A 251 -10.16 5.57 -13.22
C ARG A 251 -9.82 4.51 -14.26
N ARG A 252 -8.73 4.71 -15.04
CA ARG A 252 -8.32 3.74 -16.06
C ARG A 252 -7.94 2.39 -15.49
N ARG A 253 -7.21 2.36 -14.37
CA ARG A 253 -6.89 1.11 -13.65
C ARG A 253 -8.16 0.38 -13.19
N SER A 254 -9.13 1.11 -12.64
CA SER A 254 -10.40 0.52 -12.21
C SER A 254 -11.22 -0.04 -13.39
N GLU A 255 -11.17 0.57 -14.58
CA GLU A 255 -11.78 0.03 -15.80
C GLU A 255 -11.12 -1.29 -16.20
N ILE A 256 -9.78 -1.34 -16.22
CA ILE A 256 -9.02 -2.56 -16.54
C ILE A 256 -9.31 -3.67 -15.52
N LEU A 257 -9.33 -3.33 -14.21
CA LEU A 257 -9.66 -4.26 -13.14
C LEU A 257 -11.03 -4.91 -13.37
N LYS A 258 -12.06 -4.12 -13.72
CA LYS A 258 -13.41 -4.62 -14.02
C LYS A 258 -13.41 -5.57 -15.22
N ILE A 259 -12.65 -5.26 -16.29
CA ILE A 259 -12.54 -6.14 -17.46
C ILE A 259 -11.94 -7.48 -17.05
N TYR A 260 -10.84 -7.50 -16.28
CA TYR A 260 -10.24 -8.75 -15.81
C TYR A 260 -11.21 -9.55 -14.93
N HIS A 261 -11.89 -8.92 -13.98
CA HIS A 261 -12.85 -9.60 -13.12
C HIS A 261 -13.98 -10.22 -13.94
N SER A 262 -14.63 -9.46 -14.83
CA SER A 262 -15.71 -9.95 -15.68
C SER A 262 -15.29 -11.13 -16.55
N MET A 263 -14.10 -11.08 -17.15
CA MET A 263 -13.66 -12.08 -18.12
C MET A 263 -13.00 -13.31 -17.49
N LEU A 264 -12.39 -13.18 -16.31
CA LEU A 264 -11.66 -14.29 -15.68
C LEU A 264 -12.49 -15.03 -14.63
N SER A 265 -13.53 -14.41 -14.05
CA SER A 265 -14.41 -15.10 -13.09
C SER A 265 -15.18 -16.28 -13.68
N THR A 266 -15.30 -16.35 -15.00
CA THR A 266 -15.93 -17.47 -15.71
C THR A 266 -15.01 -18.69 -15.85
N ILE A 267 -13.72 -18.57 -15.55
CA ILE A 267 -12.72 -19.63 -15.69
C ILE A 267 -12.61 -20.41 -14.38
N LYS A 268 -13.18 -21.63 -14.33
CA LYS A 268 -13.22 -22.46 -13.10
C LYS A 268 -11.86 -22.77 -12.48
N GLN A 269 -10.78 -22.76 -13.28
CA GLN A 269 -9.42 -23.04 -12.82
C GLN A 269 -8.72 -21.83 -12.16
N ILE A 270 -9.35 -20.68 -12.19
CA ILE A 270 -8.83 -19.44 -11.63
C ILE A 270 -9.71 -19.01 -10.46
N ASN A 271 -9.08 -18.74 -9.32
CA ASN A 271 -9.71 -17.92 -8.28
C ASN A 271 -9.10 -16.52 -8.35
N ILE A 272 -9.90 -15.53 -8.75
CA ILE A 272 -9.48 -14.12 -8.78
C ILE A 272 -9.81 -13.46 -7.45
N LEU A 273 -8.80 -12.87 -6.80
CA LEU A 273 -9.04 -12.12 -5.56
C LEU A 273 -9.87 -10.86 -5.87
N GLN A 274 -10.98 -10.73 -5.18
CA GLN A 274 -11.93 -9.64 -5.38
C GLN A 274 -12.08 -8.80 -4.11
N PRO A 275 -12.06 -7.46 -4.24
CA PRO A 275 -12.34 -6.62 -3.08
C PRO A 275 -13.78 -6.80 -2.61
N ASP A 276 -14.02 -6.56 -1.31
CA ASP A 276 -15.38 -6.41 -0.78
C ASP A 276 -16.22 -5.51 -1.70
N GLU A 277 -17.51 -5.82 -1.88
CA GLU A 277 -18.43 -5.08 -2.78
C GLU A 277 -18.54 -3.58 -2.46
N LYS A 278 -18.36 -3.22 -1.18
CA LYS A 278 -18.32 -1.84 -0.70
C LYS A 278 -16.97 -1.16 -0.95
N CYS A 279 -15.97 -1.91 -1.42
CA CYS A 279 -14.64 -1.41 -1.72
C CYS A 279 -14.51 -0.99 -3.18
N ARG A 280 -14.18 0.26 -3.42
CA ARG A 280 -13.73 0.77 -4.73
C ARG A 280 -12.21 0.71 -4.77
N ALA A 281 -11.67 -0.40 -5.23
CA ALA A 281 -10.23 -0.61 -5.38
C ALA A 281 -9.65 0.31 -6.47
N ASN A 282 -8.42 0.78 -6.23
CA ASN A 282 -7.71 1.68 -7.14
C ASN A 282 -7.08 0.98 -8.36
N GLY A 283 -7.19 -0.34 -8.46
CA GLY A 283 -6.54 -1.13 -9.50
C GLY A 283 -5.02 -1.17 -9.36
N SER A 284 -4.52 -1.22 -8.12
CA SER A 284 -3.08 -1.40 -7.85
C SER A 284 -2.57 -2.72 -8.41
N SER A 285 -3.33 -3.79 -8.21
CA SER A 285 -3.00 -5.13 -8.68
C SER A 285 -4.25 -5.90 -9.08
N VAL A 286 -4.09 -6.84 -10.01
CA VAL A 286 -5.05 -7.91 -10.32
C VAL A 286 -4.38 -9.22 -9.95
N VAL A 287 -4.94 -9.93 -9.01
CA VAL A 287 -4.34 -11.16 -8.46
C VAL A 287 -5.24 -12.35 -8.74
N ILE A 288 -4.67 -13.38 -9.34
CA ILE A 288 -5.31 -14.65 -9.55
C ILE A 288 -4.54 -15.73 -8.77
N LEU A 289 -5.26 -16.74 -8.27
CA LEU A 289 -4.66 -17.90 -7.64
C LEU A 289 -4.68 -19.06 -8.62
N ILE A 290 -3.53 -19.68 -8.83
CA ILE A 290 -3.32 -20.80 -9.78
C ILE A 290 -2.44 -21.85 -9.11
N ASN A 291 -2.85 -23.12 -9.17
CA ASN A 291 -2.13 -24.22 -8.52
C ASN A 291 -0.70 -24.41 -9.04
N ASP A 292 -0.48 -24.30 -10.35
CA ASP A 292 0.85 -24.39 -10.96
C ASP A 292 1.29 -23.02 -11.48
N LYS A 293 1.54 -22.09 -10.54
CA LYS A 293 1.89 -20.71 -10.89
C LYS A 293 3.15 -20.61 -11.75
N LYS A 294 4.17 -21.44 -11.49
CA LYS A 294 5.44 -21.39 -12.23
C LYS A 294 5.26 -21.74 -13.71
N ARG A 295 4.52 -22.82 -13.99
CA ARG A 295 4.19 -23.23 -15.38
C ARG A 295 3.38 -22.15 -16.09
N PHE A 296 2.37 -21.60 -15.41
CA PHE A 296 1.56 -20.49 -15.93
C PHE A 296 2.41 -19.25 -16.24
N GLN A 297 3.28 -18.84 -15.34
CA GLN A 297 4.16 -17.68 -15.53
C GLN A 297 5.14 -17.88 -16.69
N ASN A 298 5.72 -19.07 -16.81
CA ASN A 298 6.59 -19.43 -17.95
C ASN A 298 5.83 -19.33 -19.27
N TYR A 299 4.60 -19.86 -19.33
CA TYR A 299 3.75 -19.75 -20.50
C TYR A 299 3.43 -18.28 -20.84
N MET A 300 3.00 -17.48 -19.87
CA MET A 300 2.70 -16.06 -20.11
C MET A 300 3.93 -15.30 -20.60
N SER A 301 5.09 -15.58 -20.01
CA SER A 301 6.38 -15.03 -20.44
C SER A 301 6.71 -15.39 -21.90
N SER A 302 6.48 -16.67 -22.31
CA SER A 302 6.66 -17.10 -23.72
C SER A 302 5.74 -16.38 -24.70
N LYS A 303 4.62 -15.84 -24.22
CA LYS A 303 3.69 -15.01 -25.01
C LYS A 303 4.02 -13.50 -24.89
N GLY A 304 5.13 -13.15 -24.23
CA GLY A 304 5.55 -11.77 -24.03
C GLY A 304 4.74 -11.00 -22.97
N VAL A 305 4.01 -11.69 -22.10
CA VAL A 305 3.24 -11.10 -21.02
C VAL A 305 4.00 -11.26 -19.71
N GLN A 306 4.41 -10.14 -19.12
CA GLN A 306 5.03 -10.14 -17.78
C GLN A 306 3.98 -10.45 -16.70
N THR A 307 4.40 -11.18 -15.68
CA THR A 307 3.63 -11.44 -14.45
C THR A 307 4.52 -11.26 -13.23
N ALA A 308 3.95 -11.11 -12.07
CA ALA A 308 4.67 -10.96 -10.80
C ALA A 308 3.97 -11.71 -9.67
N ASN A 309 4.60 -11.78 -8.51
CA ASN A 309 4.01 -12.31 -7.27
C ASN A 309 4.03 -11.23 -6.19
N LEU A 310 2.95 -11.09 -5.44
CA LEU A 310 2.84 -10.19 -4.29
C LEU A 310 2.13 -10.93 -3.14
N TYR A 311 2.83 -11.71 -2.28
CA TYR A 311 4.26 -12.00 -2.23
C TYR A 311 4.46 -13.51 -2.25
N ASP A 312 5.70 -14.00 -2.48
CA ASP A 312 6.00 -15.45 -2.50
C ASP A 312 6.05 -16.06 -1.10
N TYR A 313 6.29 -15.25 -0.08
CA TYR A 313 6.39 -15.66 1.31
C TYR A 313 5.55 -14.76 2.18
N THR A 314 4.87 -15.36 3.16
CA THR A 314 4.17 -14.61 4.21
C THR A 314 5.14 -14.15 5.30
N ILE A 315 4.69 -13.32 6.23
CA ILE A 315 5.52 -12.88 7.37
C ILE A 315 6.01 -14.08 8.19
N THR A 316 5.13 -15.02 8.52
CA THR A 316 5.49 -16.20 9.32
C THR A 316 6.41 -17.19 8.58
N GLN A 317 6.53 -17.10 7.27
CA GLN A 317 7.48 -17.88 6.49
C GLN A 317 8.88 -17.26 6.41
N GLN A 318 9.03 -15.99 6.80
CA GLN A 318 10.32 -15.32 6.83
C GLN A 318 11.17 -15.82 8.01
N PRO A 319 12.47 -16.12 7.82
CA PRO A 319 13.33 -16.62 8.91
C PRO A 319 13.29 -15.75 10.18
N THR A 320 13.31 -14.43 10.04
CA THR A 320 13.26 -13.45 11.14
C THR A 320 11.98 -13.57 11.99
N PHE A 321 10.89 -14.04 11.39
CA PHE A 321 9.58 -14.14 12.03
C PHE A 321 9.16 -15.57 12.37
N LYS A 322 10.02 -16.56 12.17
CA LYS A 322 9.73 -17.98 12.41
C LYS A 322 9.16 -18.26 13.81
N LYS A 323 9.62 -17.54 14.84
CA LYS A 323 9.12 -17.67 16.22
C LYS A 323 7.69 -17.20 16.45
N TYR A 324 7.09 -16.50 15.46
CA TYR A 324 5.70 -16.02 15.49
C TYR A 324 4.76 -16.91 14.68
N GLN A 325 5.19 -18.09 14.27
CA GLN A 325 4.36 -19.04 13.55
C GLN A 325 3.13 -19.44 14.38
N ASP A 326 2.00 -19.55 13.70
CA ASP A 326 0.73 -19.95 14.26
C ASP A 326 0.08 -20.99 13.34
N ARG A 327 -0.45 -22.06 13.89
CA ARG A 327 -1.11 -23.15 13.11
C ARG A 327 -2.43 -22.73 12.51
N GLU A 328 -3.07 -21.70 13.04
CA GLU A 328 -4.32 -21.16 12.52
C GLU A 328 -4.14 -20.35 11.23
N ILE A 329 -2.90 -19.95 10.89
CA ILE A 329 -2.58 -19.18 9.67
C ILE A 329 -2.47 -20.14 8.49
N LYS A 330 -3.51 -20.13 7.62
CA LYS A 330 -3.63 -21.03 6.46
C LYS A 330 -3.85 -20.27 5.15
N ASN A 331 -4.77 -19.30 5.13
CA ASN A 331 -5.16 -18.59 3.92
C ASN A 331 -4.03 -17.77 3.33
N SER A 332 -3.29 -17.05 4.16
CA SER A 332 -2.12 -16.27 3.72
C SER A 332 -1.07 -17.14 3.05
N LYS A 333 -0.79 -18.35 3.59
CA LYS A 333 0.14 -19.31 2.99
C LYS A 333 -0.37 -19.85 1.66
N LEU A 334 -1.69 -20.10 1.56
CA LEU A 334 -2.31 -20.54 0.30
C LEU A 334 -2.23 -19.45 -0.77
N ILE A 335 -2.51 -18.19 -0.42
CA ILE A 335 -2.34 -17.06 -1.32
C ILE A 335 -0.87 -16.92 -1.73
N ALA A 336 0.09 -16.95 -0.82
CA ALA A 336 1.51 -16.84 -1.12
C ALA A 336 1.97 -17.93 -2.11
N LYS A 337 1.51 -19.16 -1.90
CA LYS A 337 1.83 -20.30 -2.79
C LYS A 337 1.31 -20.11 -4.21
N ASN A 338 0.11 -19.56 -4.38
CA ASN A 338 -0.65 -19.64 -5.64
C ASN A 338 -0.83 -18.31 -6.37
N ASN A 339 -0.48 -17.15 -5.75
CA ASN A 339 -0.76 -15.85 -6.33
C ASN A 339 0.07 -15.54 -7.57
N VAL A 340 -0.58 -14.98 -8.57
CA VAL A 340 0.02 -14.39 -9.76
C VAL A 340 -0.65 -13.06 -10.04
N CYS A 341 0.14 -12.00 -10.12
CA CYS A 341 -0.31 -10.67 -10.50
C CYS A 341 -0.26 -10.52 -12.02
N LEU A 342 -1.35 -10.06 -12.60
CA LEU A 342 -1.48 -9.74 -14.02
C LEU A 342 -1.07 -8.29 -14.29
N PRO A 343 -0.63 -7.97 -15.55
CA PRO A 343 -0.29 -6.60 -15.91
C PRO A 343 -1.47 -5.64 -15.73
N ILE A 344 -1.23 -4.56 -14.98
CA ILE A 344 -2.20 -3.48 -14.85
C ILE A 344 -1.49 -2.15 -14.63
N HIS A 345 -1.64 -1.24 -15.60
CA HIS A 345 -1.19 0.16 -15.48
C HIS A 345 -2.07 1.08 -16.33
N PRO A 346 -2.12 2.40 -16.05
CA PRO A 346 -3.10 3.30 -16.68
C PRO A 346 -2.89 3.52 -18.18
N TYR A 347 -1.75 3.12 -18.73
CA TYR A 347 -1.39 3.28 -20.15
C TYR A 347 -1.67 2.05 -20.99
N MET A 348 -2.21 0.97 -20.41
CA MET A 348 -2.64 -0.21 -21.18
C MET A 348 -3.80 0.12 -22.10
N LYS A 349 -3.66 -0.26 -23.38
CA LYS A 349 -4.73 -0.19 -24.39
C LYS A 349 -5.68 -1.37 -24.23
N ASN A 350 -6.94 -1.23 -24.65
CA ASN A 350 -7.91 -2.34 -24.57
C ASN A 350 -7.42 -3.60 -25.31
N LYS A 351 -6.76 -3.43 -26.46
CA LYS A 351 -6.16 -4.55 -27.21
C LYS A 351 -5.09 -5.33 -26.42
N GLU A 352 -4.35 -4.65 -25.52
CA GLU A 352 -3.35 -5.29 -24.69
C GLU A 352 -4.01 -6.09 -23.57
N VAL A 353 -5.05 -5.54 -22.94
CA VAL A 353 -5.85 -6.25 -21.92
C VAL A 353 -6.52 -7.48 -22.56
N ALA A 354 -7.15 -7.33 -23.72
CA ALA A 354 -7.75 -8.44 -24.46
C ALA A 354 -6.72 -9.53 -24.83
N TYR A 355 -5.51 -9.12 -25.21
CA TYR A 355 -4.43 -10.07 -25.51
C TYR A 355 -4.01 -10.88 -24.29
N VAL A 356 -3.87 -10.26 -23.13
CA VAL A 356 -3.56 -10.96 -21.86
C VAL A 356 -4.65 -11.99 -21.56
N ILE A 357 -5.92 -11.60 -21.64
CA ILE A 357 -7.07 -12.49 -21.41
C ILE A 357 -7.06 -13.67 -22.40
N LYS A 358 -6.83 -13.40 -23.69
CA LYS A 358 -6.72 -14.45 -24.72
C LYS A 358 -5.59 -15.44 -24.42
N CYS A 359 -4.42 -14.96 -23.94
CA CYS A 359 -3.33 -15.84 -23.52
C CYS A 359 -3.75 -16.73 -22.34
N ILE A 360 -4.47 -16.18 -21.36
CA ILE A 360 -4.98 -16.93 -20.21
C ILE A 360 -5.98 -17.99 -20.64
N LYS A 361 -6.99 -17.64 -21.45
CA LYS A 361 -7.97 -18.62 -22.00
C LYS A 361 -7.28 -19.75 -22.74
N ARG A 362 -6.31 -19.44 -23.60
CA ARG A 362 -5.54 -20.45 -24.35
C ARG A 362 -4.74 -21.39 -23.45
N TYR A 363 -4.16 -20.87 -22.34
CA TYR A 363 -3.48 -21.72 -21.38
C TYR A 363 -4.40 -22.78 -20.79
N PHE A 364 -5.65 -22.43 -20.51
CA PHE A 364 -6.66 -23.34 -19.98
C PHE A 364 -7.47 -24.09 -21.07
N LYS A 365 -7.09 -23.95 -22.34
CA LYS A 365 -7.77 -24.57 -23.49
C LYS A 365 -9.26 -24.18 -23.59
N ILE A 366 -9.60 -22.97 -23.23
CA ILE A 366 -10.93 -22.39 -23.34
C ILE A 366 -11.04 -21.73 -24.70
N THR A 367 -12.01 -22.16 -25.53
CA THR A 367 -12.37 -21.48 -26.79
C THR A 367 -13.01 -20.12 -26.51
N ASP A 368 -12.76 -19.17 -27.43
CA ASP A 368 -13.32 -17.80 -27.35
C ASP A 368 -14.83 -17.83 -27.52
#